data_2f04c203cae8cd3d22a9179c6641b7ea
#
_entry.id   2f04c203cae8cd3d22a9179c6641b7ea
#
_cell.length_a   1.000
_cell.length_b   1.000
_cell.length_c   1.000
_cell.angle_alpha   90.00
_cell.angle_beta   90.00
_cell.angle_gamma   90.00
#
_symmetry.space_group_name_H-M   'P 1'
#
loop_
_entity.id
_entity.type
_entity.pdbx_description
1 polymer ?
#
loop_
_entity_poly.entity_id
_entity_poly.type
_entity_poly.pdbx_seq_one_letter_code
_entity_poly.pdbx_strand_id
1 'polypeptide(L)'
;MLAIAGNLNKDKKADPAYRYKMPPIMGKVEGRGNGIKTCIVNCADVAEKLHRTPEVLCKFFGCELATQSRITQDRAIINGKHDDRVLQQLVDIFIDKFVLCPNCLLPETKLSIKSNGDIWHKCKACGAKSLVDMNHKLCTFIIAQNKKEKKEAKKSGGKKKDGDGDEKKKKKSKKEKKEKKEKKEKKEKKEKKVKKKKSEEVEESDESDLSGDDAD
;
A
#
# COMPACT_ATOMS: atom_id res chain seq x y z
N MET A 1 -21.07 17.28 15.62
CA MET A 1 -21.00 16.70 14.27
C MET A 1 -20.49 17.74 13.30
N LEU A 2 -19.45 17.40 12.51
CA LEU A 2 -18.86 18.26 11.49
C LEU A 2 -19.34 17.84 10.09
N ALA A 3 -19.47 18.80 9.16
CA ALA A 3 -19.83 18.51 7.79
C ALA A 3 -18.68 17.82 7.04
N ILE A 4 -18.99 16.78 6.26
CA ILE A 4 -18.03 16.09 5.37
C ILE A 4 -17.94 16.92 4.07
N ALA A 5 -17.28 18.05 4.13
CA ALA A 5 -17.17 18.99 3.02
C ALA A 5 -15.71 19.32 2.64
N GLY A 6 -14.75 18.96 3.51
CA GLY A 6 -13.34 19.28 3.31
C GLY A 6 -13.09 20.79 3.23
N ASN A 7 -12.02 21.16 2.54
CA ASN A 7 -11.68 22.57 2.32
C ASN A 7 -12.23 23.09 0.99
N LEU A 8 -12.55 22.20 0.04
CA LEU A 8 -13.04 22.55 -1.29
C LEU A 8 -14.50 23.03 -1.29
N ASN A 9 -15.30 22.61 -0.31
CA ASN A 9 -16.73 22.87 -0.27
C ASN A 9 -17.11 23.64 1.02
N LYS A 10 -16.55 24.80 1.21
CA LYS A 10 -16.72 25.63 2.44
C LYS A 10 -18.18 26.04 2.68
N ASP A 11 -18.95 26.30 1.62
CA ASP A 11 -20.36 26.69 1.73
C ASP A 11 -21.20 25.59 2.39
N LYS A 12 -20.95 24.33 2.04
CA LYS A 12 -21.62 23.18 2.68
C LYS A 12 -21.14 22.92 4.10
N LYS A 13 -19.94 23.37 4.45
CA LYS A 13 -19.40 23.26 5.81
C LYS A 13 -20.18 24.13 6.80
N ALA A 14 -20.67 25.28 6.34
CA ALA A 14 -21.47 26.20 7.13
C ALA A 14 -22.98 25.89 7.15
N ASP A 15 -23.48 25.05 6.24
CA ASP A 15 -24.90 24.71 6.11
C ASP A 15 -25.36 23.76 7.21
N PRO A 16 -26.26 24.17 8.13
CA PRO A 16 -26.78 23.28 9.16
C PRO A 16 -27.64 22.16 8.62
N ALA A 17 -28.25 22.33 7.46
CA ALA A 17 -29.07 21.32 6.78
C ALA A 17 -28.26 20.29 5.99
N TYR A 18 -26.93 20.47 5.88
CA TYR A 18 -26.08 19.53 5.16
C TYR A 18 -26.13 18.15 5.77
N ARG A 19 -26.52 17.19 4.95
CA ARG A 19 -26.88 15.83 5.41
C ARG A 19 -25.65 14.97 5.78
N TYR A 20 -24.49 15.21 5.15
CA TYR A 20 -23.31 14.38 5.38
C TYR A 20 -22.47 14.95 6.52
N LYS A 21 -22.59 14.31 7.69
CA LYS A 21 -21.93 14.74 8.93
C LYS A 21 -21.12 13.59 9.54
N MET A 22 -20.01 13.92 10.16
CA MET A 22 -19.13 13.01 10.90
C MET A 22 -18.84 13.56 12.29
N PRO A 23 -18.46 12.73 13.28
CA PRO A 23 -17.93 13.22 14.55
C PRO A 23 -16.59 13.93 14.33
N PRO A 24 -16.23 14.94 15.18
CA PRO A 24 -14.88 15.49 15.20
C PRO A 24 -13.89 14.38 15.57
N ILE A 25 -12.67 14.47 15.01
CA ILE A 25 -11.64 13.52 15.37
C ILE A 25 -11.13 13.78 16.78
N MET A 26 -10.83 12.73 17.53
CA MET A 26 -10.36 12.81 18.91
C MET A 26 -9.08 11.99 19.07
N GLY A 27 -7.99 12.67 19.41
CA GLY A 27 -6.69 12.10 19.70
C GLY A 27 -6.41 12.06 21.19
N LYS A 28 -5.91 10.95 21.70
CA LYS A 28 -5.41 10.83 23.07
C LYS A 28 -3.92 10.57 23.04
N VAL A 29 -3.16 11.50 23.62
CA VAL A 29 -1.71 11.34 23.75
C VAL A 29 -1.39 10.34 24.85
N GLU A 30 -0.59 9.34 24.55
CA GLU A 30 -0.16 8.27 25.44
C GLU A 30 1.37 8.15 25.46
N GLY A 31 1.93 7.78 26.61
CA GLY A 31 3.38 7.57 26.80
C GLY A 31 4.11 8.81 27.27
N ARG A 32 5.41 8.66 27.54
CA ARG A 32 6.32 9.71 28.00
C ARG A 32 7.66 9.61 27.28
N GLY A 33 8.39 10.70 27.18
CA GLY A 33 9.71 10.77 26.55
C GLY A 33 9.67 10.35 25.07
N ASN A 34 10.62 9.54 24.66
CA ASN A 34 10.74 9.08 23.27
C ASN A 34 9.66 8.09 22.82
N GLY A 35 8.79 7.65 23.73
CA GLY A 35 7.70 6.70 23.45
C GLY A 35 6.32 7.35 23.28
N ILE A 36 6.25 8.67 23.11
CA ILE A 36 4.97 9.39 22.96
C ILE A 36 4.27 8.94 21.68
N LYS A 37 2.99 8.67 21.80
CA LYS A 37 2.10 8.26 20.70
C LYS A 37 0.76 8.96 20.86
N THR A 38 0.09 9.20 19.74
CA THR A 38 -1.30 9.68 19.73
C THR A 38 -2.19 8.53 19.29
N CYS A 39 -3.13 8.16 20.13
CA CYS A 39 -4.17 7.18 19.82
C CYS A 39 -5.42 7.91 19.38
N ILE A 40 -5.90 7.63 18.16
CA ILE A 40 -7.16 8.19 17.66
C ILE A 40 -8.29 7.29 18.14
N VAL A 41 -9.10 7.79 19.07
CA VAL A 41 -10.11 6.99 19.77
C VAL A 41 -11.28 6.62 18.85
N ASN A 42 -11.72 7.56 18.02
CA ASN A 42 -12.91 7.42 17.16
C ASN A 42 -12.56 7.28 15.67
N CYS A 43 -11.38 6.71 15.36
CA CYS A 43 -10.94 6.52 13.98
C CYS A 43 -11.91 5.67 13.16
N ALA A 44 -12.48 4.62 13.75
CA ALA A 44 -13.43 3.74 13.09
C ALA A 44 -14.73 4.45 12.73
N ASP A 45 -15.30 5.23 13.67
CA ASP A 45 -16.54 5.97 13.47
C ASP A 45 -16.39 7.04 12.37
N VAL A 46 -15.27 7.75 12.36
CA VAL A 46 -14.97 8.74 11.31
C VAL A 46 -14.81 8.05 9.97
N ALA A 47 -14.06 6.96 9.90
CA ALA A 47 -13.82 6.22 8.66
C ALA A 47 -15.11 5.64 8.08
N GLU A 48 -16.02 5.12 8.93
CA GLU A 48 -17.34 4.62 8.53
C GLU A 48 -18.18 5.72 7.87
N LYS A 49 -18.24 6.91 8.47
CA LYS A 49 -18.95 8.07 7.89
C LYS A 49 -18.36 8.54 6.57
N LEU A 50 -17.05 8.37 6.39
CA LEU A 50 -16.35 8.68 5.14
C LEU A 50 -16.46 7.55 4.10
N HIS A 51 -17.10 6.43 4.44
CA HIS A 51 -17.16 5.21 3.61
C HIS A 51 -15.76 4.71 3.19
N ARG A 52 -14.81 4.75 4.14
CA ARG A 52 -13.44 4.27 3.98
C ARG A 52 -13.07 3.33 5.12
N THR A 53 -12.04 2.52 4.91
CA THR A 53 -11.53 1.65 5.98
C THR A 53 -10.71 2.48 6.98
N PRO A 54 -10.79 2.18 8.28
CA PRO A 54 -9.99 2.88 9.30
C PRO A 54 -8.48 2.75 9.06
N GLU A 55 -8.06 1.64 8.45
CA GLU A 55 -6.65 1.41 8.08
C GLU A 55 -6.14 2.44 7.06
N VAL A 56 -6.95 2.77 6.06
CA VAL A 56 -6.62 3.78 5.04
C VAL A 56 -6.51 5.15 5.67
N LEU A 57 -7.43 5.51 6.56
CA LEU A 57 -7.40 6.80 7.27
C LEU A 57 -6.17 6.89 8.20
N CYS A 58 -5.91 5.88 9.00
CA CYS A 58 -4.74 5.82 9.88
C CYS A 58 -3.42 5.89 9.08
N LYS A 59 -3.34 5.19 7.95
CA LYS A 59 -2.16 5.23 7.07
C LYS A 59 -1.97 6.59 6.43
N PHE A 60 -3.05 7.29 6.08
CA PHE A 60 -3.00 8.65 5.57
C PHE A 60 -2.33 9.61 6.57
N PHE A 61 -2.74 9.57 7.85
CA PHE A 61 -2.07 10.36 8.89
C PHE A 61 -0.58 10.06 8.96
N GLY A 62 -0.19 8.79 8.92
CA GLY A 62 1.22 8.41 8.93
C GLY A 62 2.00 8.94 7.72
N CYS A 63 1.37 9.04 6.55
CA CYS A 63 1.99 9.59 5.34
C CYS A 63 2.17 11.10 5.42
N GLU A 64 1.14 11.83 5.85
CA GLU A 64 1.16 13.31 5.93
C GLU A 64 2.07 13.81 7.06
N LEU A 65 2.04 13.13 8.21
CA LEU A 65 2.88 13.47 9.36
C LEU A 65 4.32 12.89 9.27
N ALA A 66 4.64 12.18 8.20
CA ALA A 66 5.91 11.48 8.00
C ALA A 66 6.29 10.56 9.19
N THR A 67 5.31 9.97 9.87
CA THR A 67 5.47 9.12 11.05
C THR A 67 4.95 7.71 10.83
N GLN A 68 5.35 6.79 11.71
CA GLN A 68 4.78 5.45 11.68
C GLN A 68 3.38 5.45 12.27
N SER A 69 2.44 4.84 11.53
CA SER A 69 1.07 4.62 11.98
C SER A 69 0.72 3.13 11.90
N ARG A 70 -0.08 2.66 12.85
CA ARG A 70 -0.55 1.27 12.89
C ARG A 70 -1.94 1.20 13.51
N ILE A 71 -2.71 0.19 13.13
CA ILE A 71 -3.93 -0.18 13.84
C ILE A 71 -3.67 -1.48 14.59
N THR A 72 -4.03 -1.48 15.87
CA THR A 72 -3.93 -2.64 16.75
C THR A 72 -5.22 -2.74 17.55
N GLN A 73 -5.96 -3.83 17.43
CA GLN A 73 -7.22 -4.04 18.17
C GLN A 73 -8.17 -2.83 18.05
N ASP A 74 -8.44 -2.40 16.82
CA ASP A 74 -9.28 -1.23 16.48
C ASP A 74 -8.78 0.14 16.98
N ARG A 75 -7.59 0.18 17.57
CA ARG A 75 -6.94 1.42 18.00
C ARG A 75 -6.00 1.93 16.91
N ALA A 76 -6.28 3.10 16.37
CA ALA A 76 -5.41 3.78 15.42
C ALA A 76 -4.34 4.57 16.18
N ILE A 77 -3.08 4.16 16.05
CA ILE A 77 -1.93 4.71 16.79
C ILE A 77 -0.98 5.38 15.80
N ILE A 78 -0.61 6.62 16.10
CA ILE A 78 0.37 7.42 15.35
C ILE A 78 1.52 7.76 16.30
N ASN A 79 2.76 7.62 15.86
CA ASN A 79 3.92 8.02 16.67
C ASN A 79 4.02 9.55 16.74
N GLY A 80 4.34 10.05 17.92
CA GLY A 80 4.46 11.47 18.21
C GLY A 80 3.23 12.06 18.89
N LYS A 81 3.38 13.31 19.36
CA LYS A 81 2.29 14.11 19.94
C LYS A 81 1.63 14.93 18.83
N HIS A 82 0.34 14.73 18.61
CA HIS A 82 -0.44 15.45 17.61
C HIS A 82 -1.73 15.97 18.25
N ASP A 83 -2.02 17.24 18.00
CA ASP A 83 -3.21 17.90 18.52
C ASP A 83 -4.43 17.60 17.63
N ASP A 84 -5.62 17.59 18.23
CA ASP A 84 -6.89 17.32 17.53
C ASP A 84 -7.14 18.28 16.37
N ARG A 85 -6.68 19.55 16.48
CA ARG A 85 -6.80 20.54 15.39
C ARG A 85 -5.99 20.10 14.15
N VAL A 86 -4.77 19.62 14.35
CA VAL A 86 -3.91 19.15 13.26
C VAL A 86 -4.52 17.90 12.64
N LEU A 87 -4.99 16.97 13.47
CA LEU A 87 -5.67 15.77 12.99
C LEU A 87 -6.93 16.08 12.18
N GLN A 88 -7.72 17.08 12.63
CA GLN A 88 -8.92 17.50 11.92
C GLN A 88 -8.59 18.16 10.57
N GLN A 89 -7.55 18.99 10.49
CA GLN A 89 -7.09 19.56 9.23
C GLN A 89 -6.65 18.47 8.24
N LEU A 90 -5.97 17.45 8.73
CA LEU A 90 -5.58 16.31 7.89
C LEU A 90 -6.77 15.50 7.41
N VAL A 91 -7.82 15.36 8.24
CA VAL A 91 -9.09 14.73 7.79
C VAL A 91 -9.73 15.56 6.68
N ASP A 92 -9.75 16.89 6.79
CA ASP A 92 -10.28 17.75 5.74
C ASP A 92 -9.51 17.58 4.42
N ILE A 93 -8.18 17.49 4.46
CA ILE A 93 -7.34 17.20 3.28
C ILE A 93 -7.63 15.80 2.72
N PHE A 94 -7.82 14.81 3.60
CA PHE A 94 -8.20 13.46 3.18
C PHE A 94 -9.56 13.44 2.47
N ILE A 95 -10.52 14.18 2.98
CA ILE A 95 -11.84 14.33 2.38
C ILE A 95 -11.72 14.91 0.97
N ASP A 96 -10.95 15.97 0.79
CA ASP A 96 -10.74 16.59 -0.51
C ASP A 96 -10.11 15.63 -1.53
N LYS A 97 -9.04 14.93 -1.14
CA LYS A 97 -8.27 14.08 -2.05
C LYS A 97 -8.92 12.72 -2.34
N PHE A 98 -9.56 12.11 -1.34
CA PHE A 98 -9.96 10.70 -1.41
C PHE A 98 -11.46 10.43 -1.19
N VAL A 99 -12.26 11.44 -0.82
CA VAL A 99 -13.67 11.24 -0.48
C VAL A 99 -14.59 12.03 -1.39
N LEU A 100 -14.31 13.31 -1.63
CA LEU A 100 -15.17 14.15 -2.46
C LEU A 100 -15.10 13.76 -3.94
N CYS A 101 -16.24 13.87 -4.60
CA CYS A 101 -16.29 13.79 -6.04
C CYS A 101 -15.83 15.12 -6.64
N PRO A 102 -14.85 15.16 -7.57
CA PRO A 102 -14.40 16.43 -8.16
C PRO A 102 -15.46 17.13 -9.01
N ASN A 103 -16.49 16.42 -9.45
CA ASN A 103 -17.55 16.97 -10.29
C ASN A 103 -18.71 17.59 -9.47
N CYS A 104 -19.23 16.88 -8.46
CA CYS A 104 -20.40 17.34 -7.70
C CYS A 104 -20.08 17.71 -6.24
N LEU A 105 -18.82 17.56 -5.80
CA LEU A 105 -18.33 17.86 -4.45
C LEU A 105 -19.11 17.14 -3.32
N LEU A 106 -19.73 16.01 -3.63
CA LEU A 106 -20.44 15.19 -2.64
C LEU A 106 -19.58 13.99 -2.20
N PRO A 107 -19.68 13.57 -0.93
CA PRO A 107 -18.85 12.48 -0.37
C PRO A 107 -19.39 11.08 -0.67
N GLU A 108 -20.24 10.93 -1.71
CA GLU A 108 -20.81 9.64 -2.12
C GLU A 108 -19.93 8.89 -3.12
N THR A 109 -18.64 8.81 -2.85
CA THR A 109 -17.70 8.13 -3.75
C THR A 109 -17.25 6.77 -3.21
N LYS A 110 -17.08 5.81 -4.12
CA LYS A 110 -16.39 4.54 -3.86
C LYS A 110 -15.08 4.49 -4.63
N LEU A 111 -14.04 3.98 -3.98
CA LEU A 111 -12.77 3.70 -4.65
C LEU A 111 -12.87 2.39 -5.43
N SER A 112 -12.45 2.43 -6.68
CA SER A 112 -12.40 1.26 -7.57
C SER A 112 -11.01 1.14 -8.16
N ILE A 113 -10.36 0.00 -7.98
CA ILE A 113 -9.01 -0.24 -8.49
C ILE A 113 -9.09 -1.08 -9.76
N LYS A 114 -8.56 -0.56 -10.86
CA LYS A 114 -8.47 -1.26 -12.14
C LYS A 114 -7.31 -2.26 -12.16
N SER A 115 -7.26 -3.12 -13.16
CA SER A 115 -6.20 -4.13 -13.34
C SER A 115 -4.81 -3.53 -13.53
N ASN A 116 -4.71 -2.36 -14.13
CA ASN A 116 -3.46 -1.58 -14.30
C ASN A 116 -2.95 -0.92 -13.01
N GLY A 117 -3.73 -0.96 -11.93
CA GLY A 117 -3.36 -0.38 -10.64
C GLY A 117 -3.93 1.02 -10.39
N ASP A 118 -4.60 1.64 -11.35
CA ASP A 118 -5.21 2.96 -11.17
C ASP A 118 -6.38 2.91 -10.20
N ILE A 119 -6.45 3.93 -9.34
CA ILE A 119 -7.53 4.12 -8.37
C ILE A 119 -8.51 5.15 -8.94
N TRP A 120 -9.77 4.78 -9.03
CA TRP A 120 -10.84 5.62 -9.55
C TRP A 120 -11.89 5.90 -8.50
N HIS A 121 -12.30 7.16 -8.40
CA HIS A 121 -13.54 7.52 -7.73
C HIS A 121 -14.73 7.16 -8.64
N LYS A 122 -15.68 6.43 -8.09
CA LYS A 122 -17.00 6.23 -8.69
C LYS A 122 -18.01 6.93 -7.80
N CYS A 123 -18.56 8.03 -8.26
CA CYS A 123 -19.59 8.76 -7.53
C CYS A 123 -20.95 8.07 -7.73
N LYS A 124 -21.68 7.89 -6.62
CA LYS A 124 -23.05 7.36 -6.66
C LYS A 124 -24.08 8.46 -6.95
N ALA A 125 -23.78 9.71 -6.56
CA ALA A 125 -24.70 10.83 -6.72
C ALA A 125 -24.78 11.31 -8.18
N CYS A 126 -23.64 11.57 -8.84
CA CYS A 126 -23.62 12.08 -10.20
C CYS A 126 -23.19 11.05 -11.26
N GLY A 127 -22.82 9.83 -10.85
CA GLY A 127 -22.35 8.79 -11.78
C GLY A 127 -20.95 9.00 -12.36
N ALA A 128 -20.30 10.13 -12.09
CA ALA A 128 -18.99 10.46 -12.64
C ALA A 128 -17.92 9.47 -12.15
N LYS A 129 -16.92 9.24 -13.04
CA LYS A 129 -15.73 8.44 -12.74
C LYS A 129 -14.52 9.33 -12.95
N SER A 130 -13.73 9.54 -11.91
CA SER A 130 -12.52 10.35 -11.92
C SER A 130 -11.32 9.59 -11.39
N LEU A 131 -10.14 9.87 -11.91
CA LEU A 131 -8.89 9.30 -11.44
C LEU A 131 -8.47 10.00 -10.15
N VAL A 132 -8.03 9.22 -9.15
CA VAL A 132 -7.40 9.73 -7.94
C VAL A 132 -5.97 10.18 -8.25
N ASP A 133 -5.46 11.19 -7.56
CA ASP A 133 -4.05 11.57 -7.66
C ASP A 133 -3.16 10.41 -7.20
N MET A 134 -2.49 9.76 -8.15
CA MET A 134 -1.66 8.58 -7.92
C MET A 134 -0.30 8.88 -7.31
N ASN A 135 0.11 10.16 -7.23
CA ASN A 135 1.41 10.55 -6.67
C ASN A 135 1.48 10.36 -5.15
N HIS A 136 0.32 10.30 -4.49
CA HIS A 136 0.26 10.15 -3.04
C HIS A 136 0.68 8.75 -2.59
N LYS A 137 1.56 8.67 -1.57
CA LYS A 137 2.06 7.40 -0.99
C LYS A 137 0.95 6.45 -0.51
N LEU A 138 -0.21 7.00 -0.12
CA LEU A 138 -1.37 6.23 0.29
C LEU A 138 -1.90 5.32 -0.82
N CYS A 139 -1.79 5.71 -2.08
CA CYS A 139 -2.30 4.92 -3.21
C CYS A 139 -1.65 3.54 -3.28
N THR A 140 -0.35 3.44 -3.04
CA THR A 140 0.37 2.16 -2.96
C THR A 140 -0.20 1.25 -1.86
N PHE A 141 -0.53 1.82 -0.71
CA PHE A 141 -1.14 1.08 0.39
C PHE A 141 -2.55 0.58 0.05
N ILE A 142 -3.40 1.44 -0.52
CA ILE A 142 -4.77 1.07 -0.95
C ILE A 142 -4.73 -0.09 -1.96
N ILE A 143 -3.81 -0.05 -2.92
CA ILE A 143 -3.63 -1.13 -3.90
C ILE A 143 -3.20 -2.44 -3.23
N ALA A 144 -2.26 -2.35 -2.27
CA ALA A 144 -1.77 -3.52 -1.53
C ALA A 144 -2.87 -4.15 -0.68
N GLN A 145 -3.67 -3.33 0.03
CA GLN A 145 -4.80 -3.77 0.84
C GLN A 145 -5.86 -4.47 -0.02
N ASN A 146 -6.28 -3.87 -1.12
CA ASN A 146 -7.25 -4.49 -2.03
C ASN A 146 -6.76 -5.84 -2.61
N LYS A 147 -5.44 -5.96 -2.86
CA LYS A 147 -4.85 -7.23 -3.28
C LYS A 147 -4.91 -8.30 -2.18
N LYS A 148 -4.77 -7.91 -0.90
CA LYS A 148 -4.91 -8.81 0.25
C LYS A 148 -6.36 -9.27 0.39
N GLU A 149 -7.31 -8.36 0.43
CA GLU A 149 -8.75 -8.64 0.52
C GLU A 149 -9.22 -9.60 -0.58
N LYS A 150 -8.79 -9.36 -1.84
CA LYS A 150 -9.10 -10.25 -2.96
C LYS A 150 -8.47 -11.65 -2.83
N LYS A 151 -7.29 -11.76 -2.18
CA LYS A 151 -6.66 -13.07 -1.91
C LYS A 151 -7.38 -13.81 -0.80
N GLU A 152 -7.80 -13.13 0.24
CA GLU A 152 -8.54 -13.68 1.37
C GLU A 152 -9.94 -14.12 0.96
N ALA A 153 -10.66 -13.29 0.19
CA ALA A 153 -11.95 -13.64 -0.39
C ALA A 153 -11.87 -14.88 -1.32
N LYS A 154 -10.75 -15.07 -2.03
CA LYS A 154 -10.53 -16.29 -2.84
C LYS A 154 -10.20 -17.52 -2.00
N LYS A 155 -9.63 -17.35 -0.79
CA LYS A 155 -9.36 -18.47 0.12
C LYS A 155 -10.60 -18.91 0.89
N SER A 156 -11.46 -17.99 1.29
CA SER A 156 -12.72 -18.27 2.00
C SER A 156 -13.85 -18.75 1.06
N GLY A 157 -13.78 -18.43 -0.24
CA GLY A 157 -14.75 -18.83 -1.25
C GLY A 157 -14.56 -20.24 -1.84
N GLY A 158 -13.68 -21.06 -1.28
CA GLY A 158 -13.34 -22.41 -1.78
C GLY A 158 -14.32 -23.51 -1.42
N LYS A 159 -15.66 -23.27 -1.45
CA LYS A 159 -16.68 -24.35 -1.38
C LYS A 159 -17.98 -23.92 -2.02
N LYS A 160 -18.00 -23.80 -3.38
CA LYS A 160 -19.16 -24.09 -4.21
C LYS A 160 -18.63 -24.45 -5.60
N LYS A 161 -18.90 -25.69 -5.96
CA LYS A 161 -18.78 -26.22 -7.31
C LYS A 161 -19.76 -25.46 -8.18
N ASP A 162 -19.31 -24.96 -9.32
CA ASP A 162 -19.98 -25.17 -10.58
C ASP A 162 -18.99 -24.99 -11.72
N GLY A 163 -19.14 -25.82 -12.72
CA GLY A 163 -18.19 -26.37 -13.62
C GLY A 163 -17.68 -25.49 -14.74
N ASP A 164 -16.71 -26.10 -15.35
CA ASP A 164 -16.27 -26.00 -16.74
C ASP A 164 -15.40 -24.82 -17.16
N GLY A 165 -14.19 -25.16 -17.55
CA GLY A 165 -13.51 -24.45 -18.66
C GLY A 165 -12.29 -23.61 -18.37
N ASP A 166 -11.34 -23.93 -17.41
CA ASP A 166 -10.05 -23.20 -17.44
C ASP A 166 -8.82 -23.94 -16.84
N GLU A 167 -8.83 -25.28 -16.86
CA GLU A 167 -7.70 -26.05 -16.32
C GLU A 167 -6.47 -26.13 -17.25
N LYS A 168 -6.63 -25.82 -18.55
CA LYS A 168 -5.54 -25.92 -19.53
C LYS A 168 -4.52 -24.77 -19.50
N LYS A 169 -4.88 -23.58 -19.03
CA LYS A 169 -3.96 -22.41 -18.98
C LYS A 169 -3.01 -22.41 -17.78
N LYS A 170 -3.44 -22.98 -16.62
CA LYS A 170 -2.60 -23.01 -15.40
C LYS A 170 -1.47 -24.05 -15.45
N LYS A 171 -1.64 -25.16 -16.17
CA LYS A 171 -0.58 -26.18 -16.33
C LYS A 171 0.55 -25.71 -17.26
N LYS A 172 0.25 -24.89 -18.28
CA LYS A 172 1.25 -24.36 -19.23
C LYS A 172 2.19 -23.33 -18.59
N SER A 173 1.66 -22.41 -17.76
CA SER A 173 2.46 -21.38 -17.08
C SER A 173 3.36 -21.95 -15.96
N LYS A 174 2.95 -23.07 -15.34
CA LYS A 174 3.76 -23.73 -14.28
C LYS A 174 4.91 -24.54 -14.87
N LYS A 175 4.73 -25.09 -16.09
CA LYS A 175 5.77 -25.83 -16.82
C LYS A 175 6.85 -24.89 -17.37
N GLU A 176 6.47 -23.75 -17.96
CA GLU A 176 7.42 -22.74 -18.45
C GLU A 176 8.28 -22.12 -17.32
N LYS A 177 7.68 -21.94 -16.14
CA LYS A 177 8.41 -21.37 -14.98
C LYS A 177 9.43 -22.37 -14.41
N LYS A 178 9.15 -23.67 -14.51
CA LYS A 178 10.06 -24.73 -14.05
C LYS A 178 11.22 -24.91 -15.03
N GLU A 179 10.98 -24.89 -16.33
CA GLU A 179 12.03 -24.96 -17.37
C GLU A 179 12.97 -23.72 -17.35
N LYS A 180 12.45 -22.51 -17.11
CA LYS A 180 13.28 -21.33 -16.96
C LYS A 180 14.19 -21.38 -15.74
N LYS A 181 13.72 -22.01 -14.64
CA LYS A 181 14.52 -22.15 -13.42
C LYS A 181 15.65 -23.17 -13.60
N GLU A 182 15.37 -24.30 -14.25
CA GLU A 182 16.39 -25.32 -14.57
C GLU A 182 17.45 -24.81 -15.54
N LYS A 183 17.05 -24.04 -16.55
CA LYS A 183 18.01 -23.42 -17.50
C LYS A 183 18.93 -22.41 -16.82
N LYS A 184 18.41 -21.65 -15.84
CA LYS A 184 19.22 -20.69 -15.08
C LYS A 184 20.22 -21.37 -14.17
N GLU A 185 19.82 -22.45 -13.49
CA GLU A 185 20.73 -23.25 -12.64
C GLU A 185 21.83 -23.96 -13.42
N LYS A 186 21.52 -24.48 -14.61
CA LYS A 186 22.51 -25.10 -15.49
C LYS A 186 23.53 -24.09 -16.05
N LYS A 187 23.09 -22.84 -16.30
CA LYS A 187 23.98 -21.78 -16.77
C LYS A 187 24.94 -21.32 -15.67
N GLU A 188 24.45 -21.18 -14.44
CA GLU A 188 25.26 -20.79 -13.28
C GLU A 188 26.29 -21.85 -12.88
N LYS A 189 25.94 -23.15 -12.99
CA LYS A 189 26.89 -24.27 -12.80
C LYS A 189 27.96 -24.34 -13.89
N LYS A 190 27.63 -23.98 -15.15
CA LYS A 190 28.63 -23.89 -16.22
C LYS A 190 29.59 -22.76 -16.02
N GLU A 191 29.14 -21.57 -15.60
CA GLU A 191 30.03 -20.41 -15.34
C GLU A 191 30.96 -20.66 -14.15
N LYS A 192 30.49 -21.32 -13.08
CA LYS A 192 31.33 -21.72 -11.94
C LYS A 192 32.41 -22.72 -12.33
N LYS A 193 32.12 -23.65 -13.26
CA LYS A 193 33.08 -24.67 -13.72
C LYS A 193 34.16 -24.07 -14.64
N VAL A 194 33.81 -23.04 -15.42
CA VAL A 194 34.76 -22.31 -16.28
C VAL A 194 35.67 -21.42 -15.42
N LYS A 195 35.14 -20.76 -14.39
CA LYS A 195 35.97 -19.96 -13.47
C LYS A 195 36.94 -20.82 -12.66
N LYS A 196 36.56 -22.04 -12.26
CA LYS A 196 37.45 -22.94 -11.54
C LYS A 196 38.59 -23.50 -12.40
N LYS A 197 38.33 -23.79 -13.70
CA LYS A 197 39.39 -24.20 -14.62
C LYS A 197 40.38 -23.07 -14.93
N LYS A 198 39.92 -21.82 -14.94
CA LYS A 198 40.78 -20.68 -15.22
C LYS A 198 41.67 -20.27 -14.01
N SER A 199 41.29 -20.62 -12.79
CA SER A 199 42.13 -20.45 -11.60
C SER A 199 43.19 -21.56 -11.43
N GLU A 200 42.91 -22.78 -11.91
CA GLU A 200 43.88 -23.89 -11.90
C GLU A 200 44.99 -23.75 -12.99
N GLU A 201 44.69 -23.07 -14.13
CA GLU A 201 45.70 -22.79 -15.18
C GLU A 201 46.63 -21.61 -14.82
N VAL A 202 46.32 -20.76 -13.85
CA VAL A 202 47.16 -19.63 -13.41
C VAL A 202 48.14 -20.06 -12.32
N GLU A 203 47.84 -21.10 -11.52
CA GLU A 203 48.75 -21.63 -10.49
C GLU A 203 49.86 -22.54 -11.06
N GLU A 204 49.73 -23.09 -12.26
CA GLU A 204 50.74 -23.92 -12.90
C GLU A 204 51.82 -23.13 -13.67
N SER A 205 51.66 -21.82 -13.86
CA SER A 205 52.61 -20.96 -14.59
C SER A 205 53.60 -20.20 -13.71
N ASP A 206 53.49 -20.22 -12.38
CA ASP A 206 54.36 -19.48 -11.46
C ASP A 206 55.46 -20.32 -10.77
N GLU A 207 55.57 -21.63 -11.10
CA GLU A 207 56.61 -22.49 -10.49
C GLU A 207 57.85 -22.77 -11.38
N SER A 208 58.00 -22.11 -12.54
CA SER A 208 59.09 -22.43 -13.49
C SER A 208 60.22 -21.41 -13.60
N ASP A 209 60.27 -20.34 -12.77
CA ASP A 209 61.33 -19.32 -12.89
C ASP A 209 62.13 -19.09 -11.59
N LEU A 210 62.63 -20.14 -10.97
CA LEU A 210 63.61 -20.04 -9.89
C LEU A 210 64.65 -21.17 -9.97
N SER A 211 65.56 -21.13 -11.01
CA SER A 211 66.80 -21.88 -10.94
C SER A 211 67.81 -21.31 -11.90
N GLY A 212 68.91 -20.82 -11.37
CA GLY A 212 70.21 -20.41 -12.11
C GLY A 212 70.38 -18.90 -12.04
N ASP A 213 71.49 -18.33 -11.48
CA ASP A 213 72.86 -18.75 -11.50
C ASP A 213 73.62 -18.04 -10.38
N ASP A 214 74.31 -18.79 -9.56
CA ASP A 214 75.50 -18.38 -8.85
C ASP A 214 76.73 -18.79 -9.70
N ALA A 215 77.54 -17.87 -10.12
CA ALA A 215 78.96 -18.05 -10.28
C ALA A 215 79.70 -16.77 -10.78
N ASP A 216 80.64 -16.30 -9.96
CA ASP A 216 81.89 -15.58 -10.14
C ASP A 216 81.96 -14.18 -9.58
#